data_fded6a30612a2cc56ed3e2e9b026a579
#
_entry.id   fded6a30612a2cc56ed3e2e9b026a579
#
_cell.length_a   1.000
_cell.length_b   1.000
_cell.length_c   1.000
_cell.angle_alpha   90.00
_cell.angle_beta   90.00
_cell.angle_gamma   90.00
#
_symmetry.space_group_name_H-M   'P 1'
#
loop_
_entity.id
_entity.type
_entity.pdbx_description
1 polymer ?
#
loop_
_entity_poly.entity_id
_entity_poly.type
_entity_poly.pdbx_seq_one_letter_code
_entity_poly.pdbx_strand_id
1 'polypeptide(L)'
;GFKKITLQKGLGVFLGLIGALTLILFGAEIRSDAPNIPLGNMLFVVNATVYGTYLIVVKSLILKYHPFVLLKWLFTIGVIVNFPITFSEVTAIQWSTLPTDIIGAIIFVILGTTFGTYLFNAFALTQLKASTVGAFVYLQPLVGVLFAMLTGKDNLTSVKLVAMALVLAGVYLASKRIKPNPLEF
;
A
#
# COMPACT_ATOMS: atom_id res chain seq x y z
N GLY A 1 24.18 11.66 1.19
CA GLY A 1 23.78 12.50 0.09
C GLY A 1 22.52 11.96 -0.58
N PHE A 2 21.53 12.80 -0.84
CA PHE A 2 20.34 12.44 -1.63
C PHE A 2 20.79 12.10 -3.06
N LYS A 3 20.69 10.83 -3.44
CA LYS A 3 20.95 10.44 -4.83
C LYS A 3 19.89 11.08 -5.72
N LYS A 4 20.29 11.80 -6.76
CA LYS A 4 19.39 12.40 -7.76
C LYS A 4 18.40 11.34 -8.26
N ILE A 5 17.13 11.71 -8.30
CA ILE A 5 16.07 10.88 -8.89
C ILE A 5 16.37 10.85 -10.40
N THR A 6 16.65 9.70 -10.94
CA THR A 6 16.86 9.53 -12.39
C THR A 6 15.55 9.73 -13.13
N LEU A 7 15.57 10.37 -14.28
CA LEU A 7 14.40 10.61 -15.13
C LEU A 7 13.57 9.34 -15.36
N GLN A 8 14.22 8.20 -15.57
CA GLN A 8 13.56 6.90 -15.72
C GLN A 8 12.70 6.53 -14.50
N LYS A 9 13.20 6.75 -13.27
CA LYS A 9 12.45 6.47 -12.05
C LYS A 9 11.30 7.45 -11.87
N GLY A 10 11.51 8.72 -12.17
CA GLY A 10 10.47 9.73 -12.17
C GLY A 10 9.33 9.39 -13.13
N LEU A 11 9.67 9.01 -14.36
CA LEU A 11 8.70 8.54 -15.35
C LEU A 11 7.97 7.27 -14.90
N GLY A 12 8.69 6.30 -14.30
CA GLY A 12 8.07 5.08 -13.77
C GLY A 12 7.04 5.37 -12.67
N VAL A 13 7.39 6.23 -11.72
CA VAL A 13 6.46 6.67 -10.65
C VAL A 13 5.26 7.40 -11.23
N PHE A 14 5.48 8.30 -12.20
CA PHE A 14 4.42 9.08 -12.85
C PHE A 14 3.45 8.18 -13.64
N LEU A 15 3.95 7.25 -14.44
CA LEU A 15 3.12 6.30 -15.18
C LEU A 15 2.33 5.38 -14.24
N GLY A 16 2.97 4.86 -13.19
CA GLY A 16 2.31 4.04 -12.18
C GLY A 16 1.20 4.81 -11.46
N LEU A 17 1.43 6.07 -11.12
CA LEU A 17 0.44 6.94 -10.51
C LEU A 17 -0.75 7.18 -11.45
N ILE A 18 -0.52 7.52 -12.72
CA ILE A 18 -1.60 7.72 -13.70
C ILE A 18 -2.42 6.45 -13.85
N GLY A 19 -1.77 5.29 -14.02
CA GLY A 19 -2.47 4.01 -14.14
C GLY A 19 -3.30 3.68 -12.90
N ALA A 20 -2.75 3.87 -11.69
CA ALA A 20 -3.47 3.64 -10.44
C ALA A 20 -4.66 4.60 -10.28
N LEU A 21 -4.48 5.89 -10.56
CA LEU A 21 -5.57 6.87 -10.53
C LEU A 21 -6.66 6.54 -11.54
N THR A 22 -6.29 6.10 -12.75
CA THR A 22 -7.27 5.68 -13.77
C THR A 22 -8.09 4.48 -13.28
N LEU A 23 -7.46 3.48 -12.63
CA LEU A 23 -8.19 2.35 -12.05
C LEU A 23 -9.13 2.78 -10.91
N ILE A 24 -8.71 3.71 -10.07
CA ILE A 24 -9.51 4.21 -8.93
C ILE A 24 -10.69 5.05 -9.43
N LEU A 25 -10.45 5.94 -10.41
CA LEU A 25 -11.48 6.89 -10.87
C LEU A 25 -12.45 6.28 -11.88
N PHE A 26 -12.01 5.33 -12.70
CA PHE A 26 -12.79 4.77 -13.81
C PHE A 26 -12.94 3.25 -13.73
N GLY A 27 -12.26 2.61 -12.79
CA GLY A 27 -12.26 1.14 -12.61
C GLY A 27 -13.34 0.63 -11.67
N ALA A 28 -13.85 1.46 -10.79
CA ALA A 28 -14.94 1.11 -9.86
C ALA A 28 -16.14 2.03 -10.08
N GLU A 29 -17.35 1.54 -9.83
CA GLU A 29 -18.52 2.40 -9.72
C GLU A 29 -18.34 3.34 -8.52
N ILE A 30 -18.38 4.64 -8.77
CA ILE A 30 -18.31 5.63 -7.70
C ILE A 30 -19.61 5.52 -6.91
N ARG A 31 -19.54 5.02 -5.68
CA ARG A 31 -20.68 5.00 -4.77
C ARG A 31 -21.00 6.45 -4.38
N SER A 32 -22.04 6.98 -4.97
CA SER A 32 -22.55 8.34 -4.70
C SER A 32 -23.19 8.47 -3.31
N ASP A 33 -23.38 7.35 -2.60
CA ASP A 33 -23.99 7.26 -1.27
C ASP A 33 -23.01 7.44 -0.11
N ALA A 34 -21.72 7.70 -0.39
CA ALA A 34 -20.73 7.93 0.66
C ALA A 34 -21.01 9.25 1.40
N PRO A 35 -21.07 9.22 2.76
CA PRO A 35 -21.58 10.36 3.54
C PRO A 35 -20.69 11.60 3.51
N ASN A 36 -19.39 11.48 3.23
CA ASN A 36 -18.47 12.61 3.16
C ASN A 36 -17.25 12.32 2.27
N ILE A 37 -17.43 12.40 0.96
CA ILE A 37 -16.39 12.14 -0.03
C ILE A 37 -15.16 13.06 0.13
N PRO A 38 -15.29 14.41 0.35
CA PRO A 38 -14.13 15.28 0.52
C PRO A 38 -13.27 14.90 1.72
N LEU A 39 -13.89 14.58 2.86
CA LEU A 39 -13.16 14.13 4.05
C LEU A 39 -12.44 12.82 3.81
N GLY A 40 -13.09 11.85 3.16
CA GLY A 40 -12.50 10.56 2.80
C GLY A 40 -11.27 10.75 1.90
N ASN A 41 -11.36 11.59 0.89
CA ASN A 41 -10.23 11.90 0.00
C ASN A 41 -9.07 12.58 0.73
N MET A 42 -9.36 13.51 1.64
CA MET A 42 -8.34 14.16 2.47
C MET A 42 -7.63 13.14 3.37
N LEU A 43 -8.38 12.28 4.06
CA LEU A 43 -7.81 11.22 4.90
C LEU A 43 -6.96 10.24 4.10
N PHE A 44 -7.36 9.93 2.87
CA PHE A 44 -6.56 9.09 1.96
C PHE A 44 -5.21 9.74 1.62
N VAL A 45 -5.18 11.04 1.33
CA VAL A 45 -3.93 11.78 1.05
C VAL A 45 -3.03 11.80 2.29
N VAL A 46 -3.60 12.05 3.47
CA VAL A 46 -2.88 12.01 4.75
C VAL A 46 -2.27 10.62 4.96
N ASN A 47 -3.06 9.55 4.79
CA ASN A 47 -2.60 8.18 4.95
C ASN A 47 -1.46 7.85 3.97
N ALA A 48 -1.58 8.23 2.69
CA ALA A 48 -0.54 8.00 1.70
C ALA A 48 0.78 8.73 2.05
N THR A 49 0.67 9.96 2.56
CA THR A 49 1.83 10.76 3.00
C THR A 49 2.51 10.14 4.21
N VAL A 50 1.73 9.72 5.21
CA VAL A 50 2.24 9.05 6.41
C VAL A 50 2.91 7.73 6.04
N TYR A 51 2.29 6.93 5.16
CA TYR A 51 2.88 5.67 4.70
C TYR A 51 4.19 5.89 3.92
N GLY A 52 4.25 6.87 3.03
CA GLY A 52 5.49 7.22 2.32
C GLY A 52 6.62 7.64 3.28
N THR A 53 6.30 8.46 4.29
CA THR A 53 7.22 8.87 5.34
C THR A 53 7.69 7.66 6.16
N TYR A 54 6.77 6.78 6.55
CA TYR A 54 7.08 5.52 7.23
C TYR A 54 8.12 4.69 6.47
N LEU A 55 7.96 4.48 5.16
CA LEU A 55 8.91 3.70 4.37
C LEU A 55 10.33 4.29 4.39
N ILE A 56 10.46 5.62 4.41
CA ILE A 56 11.74 6.31 4.45
C ILE A 56 12.39 6.17 5.83
N VAL A 57 11.63 6.44 6.89
CA VAL A 57 12.12 6.36 8.28
C VAL A 57 12.48 4.92 8.67
N VAL A 58 11.59 3.98 8.38
CA VAL A 58 11.79 2.57 8.71
C VAL A 58 12.99 1.98 7.96
N LYS A 59 13.26 2.42 6.72
CA LYS A 59 14.46 1.99 5.98
C LYS A 59 15.75 2.28 6.76
N SER A 60 15.85 3.39 7.43
CA SER A 60 17.03 3.74 8.23
C SER A 60 17.16 2.88 9.49
N LEU A 61 16.03 2.50 10.09
CA LEU A 61 15.99 1.67 11.29
C LEU A 61 16.25 0.18 10.98
N ILE A 62 15.75 -0.33 9.87
CA ILE A 62 15.96 -1.72 9.42
C ILE A 62 17.44 -2.02 9.16
N LEU A 63 18.24 -1.03 8.78
CA LEU A 63 19.69 -1.19 8.66
C LEU A 63 20.41 -1.38 10.00
N LYS A 64 19.75 -1.00 11.12
CA LYS A 64 20.31 -1.11 12.47
C LYS A 64 19.70 -2.22 13.30
N TYR A 65 18.42 -2.53 13.09
CA TYR A 65 17.65 -3.45 13.90
C TYR A 65 17.01 -4.54 13.05
N HIS A 66 16.87 -5.73 13.60
CA HIS A 66 16.19 -6.81 12.91
C HIS A 66 14.71 -6.48 12.67
N PRO A 67 14.12 -6.85 11.51
CA PRO A 67 12.73 -6.54 11.17
C PRO A 67 11.70 -6.90 12.26
N PHE A 68 11.81 -8.05 12.90
CA PHE A 68 10.92 -8.46 13.99
C PHE A 68 10.97 -7.54 15.21
N VAL A 69 12.15 -7.00 15.55
CA VAL A 69 12.30 -6.05 16.65
C VAL A 69 11.58 -4.74 16.34
N LEU A 70 11.70 -4.28 15.11
CA LEU A 70 10.98 -3.09 14.65
C LEU A 70 9.48 -3.29 14.67
N LEU A 71 8.98 -4.42 14.15
CA LEU A 71 7.56 -4.72 14.17
C LEU A 71 7.02 -4.82 15.61
N LYS A 72 7.75 -5.50 16.51
CA LYS A 72 7.36 -5.56 17.91
C LYS A 72 7.08 -4.17 18.47
N TRP A 73 8.03 -3.24 18.32
CA TRP A 73 7.87 -1.89 18.84
C TRP A 73 6.78 -1.10 18.12
N LEU A 74 6.69 -1.23 16.80
CA LEU A 74 5.67 -0.54 16.00
C LEU A 74 4.26 -0.96 16.43
N PHE A 75 4.01 -2.26 16.59
CA PHE A 75 2.70 -2.75 17.04
C PHE A 75 2.46 -2.44 18.52
N THR A 76 3.49 -2.53 19.39
CA THR A 76 3.33 -2.17 20.80
C THR A 76 2.93 -0.71 20.97
N ILE A 77 3.63 0.21 20.31
CA ILE A 77 3.29 1.64 20.33
C ILE A 77 1.92 1.87 19.70
N GLY A 78 1.64 1.19 18.58
CA GLY A 78 0.34 1.24 17.91
C GLY A 78 -0.81 0.86 18.84
N VAL A 79 -0.68 -0.20 19.62
CA VAL A 79 -1.69 -0.61 20.61
C VAL A 79 -1.82 0.44 21.71
N ILE A 80 -0.73 0.91 22.29
CA ILE A 80 -0.76 1.92 23.37
C ILE A 80 -1.48 3.19 22.93
N VAL A 81 -1.26 3.64 21.68
CA VAL A 81 -1.85 4.88 21.17
C VAL A 81 -3.29 4.67 20.71
N ASN A 82 -3.59 3.58 20.00
CA ASN A 82 -4.92 3.38 19.42
C ASN A 82 -5.92 2.81 20.41
N PHE A 83 -5.50 1.97 21.36
CA PHE A 83 -6.42 1.30 22.27
C PHE A 83 -7.30 2.27 23.08
N PRO A 84 -6.77 3.36 23.67
CA PRO A 84 -7.63 4.34 24.37
C PRO A 84 -8.66 5.01 23.45
N ILE A 85 -8.31 5.24 22.19
CA ILE A 85 -9.17 5.91 21.20
C ILE A 85 -10.31 4.99 20.75
N THR A 86 -10.01 3.72 20.54
CA THR A 86 -10.94 2.73 19.98
C THR A 86 -11.64 1.87 21.06
N PHE A 87 -11.33 2.09 22.33
CA PHE A 87 -11.81 1.25 23.43
C PHE A 87 -13.34 1.14 23.49
N SER A 88 -14.04 2.26 23.37
CA SER A 88 -15.50 2.29 23.38
C SER A 88 -16.12 1.52 22.22
N GLU A 89 -15.51 1.59 21.04
CA GLU A 89 -15.99 0.89 19.85
C GLU A 89 -15.75 -0.61 19.96
N VAL A 90 -14.58 -1.02 20.44
CA VAL A 90 -14.22 -2.44 20.61
C VAL A 90 -15.11 -3.11 21.66
N THR A 91 -15.42 -2.41 22.76
CA THR A 91 -16.30 -2.94 23.82
C THR A 91 -17.78 -2.96 23.43
N ALA A 92 -18.20 -2.12 22.49
CA ALA A 92 -19.56 -2.11 21.96
C ALA A 92 -19.86 -3.29 21.01
N ILE A 93 -18.81 -3.97 20.49
CA ILE A 93 -18.99 -5.13 19.62
C ILE A 93 -19.48 -6.33 20.41
N GLN A 94 -20.58 -6.93 19.95
CA GLN A 94 -21.11 -8.18 20.50
C GLN A 94 -20.35 -9.38 19.91
N TRP A 95 -19.17 -9.67 20.43
CA TRP A 95 -18.28 -10.70 19.91
C TRP A 95 -18.89 -12.10 19.86
N SER A 96 -19.78 -12.42 20.81
CA SER A 96 -20.45 -13.72 20.90
C SER A 96 -21.49 -13.98 19.81
N THR A 97 -21.99 -12.95 19.15
CA THR A 97 -23.04 -13.04 18.11
C THR A 97 -22.49 -12.89 16.70
N LEU A 98 -21.16 -12.69 16.55
CA LEU A 98 -20.55 -12.53 15.23
C LEU A 98 -20.59 -13.84 14.43
N PRO A 99 -21.05 -13.80 13.16
CA PRO A 99 -20.96 -14.92 12.25
C PRO A 99 -19.52 -15.42 12.06
N THR A 100 -19.34 -16.72 11.85
CA THR A 100 -18.01 -17.34 11.72
C THR A 100 -17.20 -16.79 10.53
N ASP A 101 -17.86 -16.46 9.43
CA ASP A 101 -17.25 -15.84 8.26
C ASP A 101 -16.68 -14.43 8.56
N ILE A 102 -17.38 -13.65 9.39
CA ILE A 102 -16.90 -12.34 9.85
C ILE A 102 -15.68 -12.51 10.75
N ILE A 103 -15.69 -13.48 11.66
CA ILE A 103 -14.52 -13.80 12.51
C ILE A 103 -13.34 -14.21 11.63
N GLY A 104 -13.56 -15.07 10.63
CA GLY A 104 -12.54 -15.45 9.65
C GLY A 104 -11.98 -14.26 8.88
N ALA A 105 -12.83 -13.32 8.46
CA ALA A 105 -12.40 -12.10 7.78
C ALA A 105 -11.56 -11.20 8.70
N ILE A 106 -11.93 -11.04 9.98
CA ILE A 106 -11.15 -10.28 10.97
C ILE A 106 -9.76 -10.89 11.14
N ILE A 107 -9.69 -12.22 11.34
CA ILE A 107 -8.40 -12.93 11.47
C ILE A 107 -7.54 -12.74 10.21
N PHE A 108 -8.14 -12.84 9.02
CA PHE A 108 -7.42 -12.61 7.76
C PHE A 108 -6.89 -11.17 7.66
N VAL A 109 -7.66 -10.17 8.06
CA VAL A 109 -7.22 -8.77 8.08
C VAL A 109 -6.07 -8.57 9.05
N ILE A 110 -6.13 -9.13 10.25
CA ILE A 110 -5.10 -8.98 11.27
C ILE A 110 -3.80 -9.68 10.83
N LEU A 111 -3.87 -10.96 10.49
CA LEU A 111 -2.68 -11.77 10.21
C LEU A 111 -2.15 -11.56 8.79
N GLY A 112 -3.01 -11.50 7.79
CA GLY A 112 -2.65 -11.38 6.39
C GLY A 112 -2.34 -9.95 6.01
N THR A 113 -3.36 -9.09 6.02
CA THR A 113 -3.23 -7.74 5.46
C THR A 113 -2.50 -6.76 6.39
N THR A 114 -2.55 -6.96 7.71
CA THR A 114 -1.84 -6.09 8.66
C THR A 114 -0.47 -6.68 9.00
N PHE A 115 -0.40 -7.73 9.81
CA PHE A 115 0.88 -8.28 10.25
C PHE A 115 1.76 -8.73 9.08
N GLY A 116 1.21 -9.52 8.15
CA GLY A 116 1.93 -10.04 6.98
C GLY A 116 2.48 -8.93 6.09
N THR A 117 1.68 -7.91 5.80
CA THR A 117 2.09 -6.77 4.96
C THR A 117 3.24 -5.99 5.60
N TYR A 118 3.14 -5.66 6.89
CA TYR A 118 4.23 -4.98 7.58
C TYR A 118 5.50 -5.83 7.65
N LEU A 119 5.35 -7.13 7.88
CA LEU A 119 6.46 -8.07 7.93
C LEU A 119 7.18 -8.16 6.58
N PHE A 120 6.44 -8.40 5.49
CA PHE A 120 7.02 -8.49 4.15
C PHE A 120 7.64 -7.17 3.70
N ASN A 121 7.01 -6.02 3.99
CA ASN A 121 7.58 -4.71 3.72
C ASN A 121 8.90 -4.50 4.48
N ALA A 122 8.95 -4.88 5.75
CA ALA A 122 10.16 -4.77 6.56
C ALA A 122 11.29 -5.63 5.97
N PHE A 123 11.03 -6.88 5.60
CA PHE A 123 12.02 -7.74 4.93
C PHE A 123 12.40 -7.22 3.53
N ALA A 124 11.45 -6.76 2.74
CA ALA A 124 11.75 -6.15 1.44
C ALA A 124 12.68 -4.94 1.57
N LEU A 125 12.48 -4.12 2.59
CA LEU A 125 13.32 -2.97 2.87
C LEU A 125 14.73 -3.35 3.33
N THR A 126 15.03 -4.57 3.76
CA THR A 126 16.42 -5.00 4.00
C THR A 126 17.23 -4.99 2.70
N GLN A 127 16.62 -5.37 1.59
CA GLN A 127 17.26 -5.57 0.28
C GLN A 127 16.96 -4.46 -0.72
N LEU A 128 15.77 -3.84 -0.65
CA LEU A 128 15.27 -2.87 -1.62
C LEU A 128 15.32 -1.45 -1.06
N LYS A 129 15.28 -0.46 -1.97
CA LYS A 129 15.12 0.95 -1.61
C LYS A 129 13.66 1.24 -1.27
N ALA A 130 13.41 2.19 -0.36
CA ALA A 130 12.07 2.63 0.01
C ALA A 130 11.23 3.04 -1.22
N SER A 131 11.83 3.74 -2.19
CA SER A 131 11.16 4.13 -3.44
C SER A 131 10.73 2.93 -4.30
N THR A 132 11.47 1.83 -4.26
CA THR A 132 11.11 0.60 -4.98
C THR A 132 9.95 -0.10 -4.28
N VAL A 133 10.02 -0.26 -2.96
CA VAL A 133 8.92 -0.83 -2.17
C VAL A 133 7.65 0.00 -2.34
N GLY A 134 7.76 1.34 -2.25
CA GLY A 134 6.64 2.25 -2.49
C GLY A 134 6.03 2.14 -3.90
N ALA A 135 6.84 1.88 -4.94
CA ALA A 135 6.31 1.70 -6.29
C ALA A 135 5.41 0.45 -6.42
N PHE A 136 5.68 -0.61 -5.63
CA PHE A 136 4.84 -1.81 -5.63
C PHE A 136 3.43 -1.56 -5.05
N VAL A 137 3.23 -0.47 -4.30
CA VAL A 137 1.89 -0.08 -3.81
C VAL A 137 0.93 0.20 -4.97
N TYR A 138 1.44 0.67 -6.10
CA TYR A 138 0.63 0.87 -7.32
C TYR A 138 0.03 -0.43 -7.89
N LEU A 139 0.54 -1.60 -7.51
CA LEU A 139 -0.07 -2.87 -7.87
C LEU A 139 -1.35 -3.19 -7.08
N GLN A 140 -1.60 -2.53 -5.96
CA GLN A 140 -2.79 -2.80 -5.13
C GLN A 140 -4.11 -2.63 -5.91
N PRO A 141 -4.36 -1.52 -6.62
CA PRO A 141 -5.57 -1.38 -7.43
C PRO A 141 -5.67 -2.45 -8.51
N LEU A 142 -4.54 -2.83 -9.12
CA LEU A 142 -4.49 -3.87 -10.14
C LEU A 142 -4.90 -5.23 -9.56
N VAL A 143 -4.35 -5.61 -8.42
CA VAL A 143 -4.70 -6.84 -7.71
C VAL A 143 -6.17 -6.83 -7.30
N GLY A 144 -6.68 -5.67 -6.84
CA GLY A 144 -8.08 -5.47 -6.48
C GLY A 144 -9.03 -5.73 -7.66
N VAL A 145 -8.73 -5.15 -8.84
CA VAL A 145 -9.52 -5.37 -10.06
C VAL A 145 -9.46 -6.84 -10.50
N LEU A 146 -8.28 -7.46 -10.51
CA LEU A 146 -8.14 -8.88 -10.86
C LEU A 146 -8.95 -9.77 -9.93
N PHE A 147 -8.91 -9.52 -8.62
CA PHE A 147 -9.68 -10.28 -7.65
C PHE A 147 -11.19 -10.09 -7.85
N ALA A 148 -11.65 -8.87 -8.09
CA ALA A 148 -13.05 -8.59 -8.36
C ALA A 148 -13.55 -9.31 -9.64
N MET A 149 -12.71 -9.38 -10.67
CA MET A 149 -13.01 -10.14 -11.88
C MET A 149 -13.09 -11.65 -11.62
N LEU A 150 -12.12 -12.21 -10.90
CA LEU A 150 -12.10 -13.64 -10.55
C LEU A 150 -13.31 -14.06 -9.71
N THR A 151 -13.82 -13.15 -8.89
CA THR A 151 -15.03 -13.37 -8.07
C THR A 151 -16.34 -13.05 -8.80
N GLY A 152 -16.29 -12.70 -10.09
CA GLY A 152 -17.45 -12.38 -10.90
C GLY A 152 -18.16 -11.07 -10.51
N LYS A 153 -17.52 -10.23 -9.71
CA LYS A 153 -18.07 -8.94 -9.23
C LYS A 153 -17.71 -7.76 -10.12
N ASP A 154 -16.87 -7.97 -11.13
CA ASP A 154 -16.41 -6.93 -12.03
C ASP A 154 -16.08 -7.47 -13.41
N ASN A 155 -16.12 -6.59 -14.44
CA ASN A 155 -15.82 -6.93 -15.83
C ASN A 155 -14.59 -6.18 -16.34
N LEU A 156 -13.86 -6.82 -17.25
CA LEU A 156 -12.72 -6.21 -17.91
C LEU A 156 -13.19 -5.19 -18.95
N THR A 157 -12.83 -3.93 -18.75
CA THR A 157 -13.06 -2.87 -19.73
C THR A 157 -11.75 -2.44 -20.38
N SER A 158 -11.83 -1.81 -21.57
CA SER A 158 -10.63 -1.28 -22.26
C SER A 158 -9.87 -0.27 -21.40
N VAL A 159 -10.59 0.53 -20.62
CA VAL A 159 -9.99 1.49 -19.68
C VAL A 159 -9.17 0.78 -18.61
N LYS A 160 -9.71 -0.30 -18.02
CA LYS A 160 -9.00 -1.10 -17.01
C LYS A 160 -7.75 -1.74 -17.61
N LEU A 161 -7.83 -2.28 -18.83
CA LEU A 161 -6.66 -2.86 -19.52
C LEU A 161 -5.54 -1.85 -19.72
N VAL A 162 -5.85 -0.66 -20.25
CA VAL A 162 -4.86 0.41 -20.44
C VAL A 162 -4.26 0.85 -19.09
N ALA A 163 -5.09 1.06 -18.08
CA ALA A 163 -4.64 1.46 -16.77
C ALA A 163 -3.73 0.41 -16.11
N MET A 164 -4.07 -0.87 -16.24
CA MET A 164 -3.25 -1.99 -15.74
C MET A 164 -1.88 -2.03 -16.45
N ALA A 165 -1.85 -1.83 -17.77
CA ALA A 165 -0.61 -1.76 -18.53
C ALA A 165 0.27 -0.58 -18.10
N LEU A 166 -0.31 0.60 -17.83
CA LEU A 166 0.40 1.77 -17.30
C LEU A 166 0.99 1.51 -15.91
N VAL A 167 0.23 0.85 -15.02
CA VAL A 167 0.73 0.47 -13.68
C VAL A 167 1.92 -0.47 -13.80
N LEU A 168 1.81 -1.53 -14.60
CA LEU A 168 2.89 -2.51 -14.79
C LEU A 168 4.15 -1.86 -15.39
N ALA A 169 3.98 -1.03 -16.42
CA ALA A 169 5.08 -0.30 -17.04
C ALA A 169 5.73 0.67 -16.02
N GLY A 170 4.92 1.36 -15.23
CA GLY A 170 5.39 2.27 -14.19
C GLY A 170 6.23 1.56 -13.13
N VAL A 171 5.72 0.45 -12.57
CA VAL A 171 6.44 -0.38 -11.58
C VAL A 171 7.73 -0.94 -12.17
N TYR A 172 7.70 -1.44 -13.41
CA TYR A 172 8.90 -1.94 -14.10
C TYR A 172 9.97 -0.86 -14.22
N LEU A 173 9.63 0.33 -14.73
CA LEU A 173 10.57 1.44 -14.88
C LEU A 173 11.11 1.94 -13.54
N ALA A 174 10.26 2.05 -12.51
CA ALA A 174 10.67 2.48 -11.17
C ALA A 174 11.60 1.47 -10.48
N SER A 175 11.40 0.16 -10.74
CA SER A 175 12.15 -0.92 -10.12
C SER A 175 13.45 -1.26 -10.83
N LYS A 176 13.58 -0.93 -12.13
CA LYS A 176 14.76 -1.26 -12.95
C LYS A 176 16.02 -0.61 -12.38
N ARG A 177 17.04 -1.43 -12.17
CA ARG A 177 18.38 -0.93 -11.77
C ARG A 177 19.04 -0.25 -12.96
N ILE A 178 19.41 1.01 -12.79
CA ILE A 178 20.25 1.72 -13.78
C ILE A 178 21.68 1.30 -13.51
N LYS A 179 22.35 0.70 -14.52
CA LYS A 179 23.78 0.47 -14.48
C LYS A 179 24.47 1.83 -14.39
N PRO A 180 25.47 2.02 -13.49
CA PRO A 180 26.27 3.24 -13.51
C PRO A 180 26.92 3.41 -14.88
N ASN A 181 26.92 4.62 -15.41
CA ASN A 181 27.65 4.91 -16.64
C ASN A 181 29.15 4.80 -16.32
N PRO A 182 29.94 3.92 -17.01
CA PRO A 182 31.34 3.75 -16.75
C PRO A 182 32.18 5.00 -17.06
N LEU A 183 31.61 6.04 -17.64
CA LEU A 183 32.28 7.31 -17.99
C LEU A 183 32.10 8.44 -16.95
N GLU A 184 31.49 8.17 -15.80
CA GLU A 184 31.29 9.14 -14.71
C GLU A 184 32.28 8.94 -13.54
N PHE A 185 33.50 8.46 -13.80
CA PHE A 185 34.60 8.41 -12.83
C PHE A 185 35.73 9.35 -13.25
#